data_de9d28ba4c57944d4291605a36929e09
#
_entry.id   de9d28ba4c57944d4291605a36929e09
#
_cell.length_a   1.000
_cell.length_b   1.000
_cell.length_c   1.000
_cell.angle_alpha   90.00
_cell.angle_beta   90.00
_cell.angle_gamma   90.00
#
_symmetry.space_group_name_H-M   'P 1'
#
loop_
_entity.id
_entity.type
_entity.pdbx_description
1 polymer ?
#
loop_
_entity_poly.entity_id
_entity_poly.type
_entity_poly.pdbx_seq_one_letter_code
_entity_poly.pdbx_strand_id
1 'polypeptide(L)'
;MKIAKDITQLVGNTPLVRLNRLTQGCVATLAAKLEFYNPCSSVKDRIGLAIIEEAEKSGKVRKDTIFIEPTSGNTGIALAFVCAVKGYKLVLTMPETMSIERRKLLAALGAEILLTPGAEGMSGAVKKAEELAKSNKRFFILQQFKNPANPQIHRRTTAQEIWRDTDGRVDILVAGVGTGGTITGIAEAIKKKKPLFKAIAVEPKDSAVLSGFKPGAHKIQGIGAGFIPAILNTKIIDEIIQVTNEDALETARRLAKEEGILAGISSGAAVYAALKVGKRKENKGKLIVVILPDTAERYLSTELFA
;
A
#
# COMPACT_ATOMS: atom_id res chain seq x y z
N MET A 1 -21.62 24.60 -3.87
CA MET A 1 -21.94 23.21 -3.57
C MET A 1 -20.63 22.43 -3.41
N LYS A 2 -20.52 21.51 -2.45
CA LYS A 2 -19.35 20.63 -2.26
C LYS A 2 -19.55 19.28 -2.97
N ILE A 3 -19.80 19.32 -4.28
CA ILE A 3 -19.97 18.12 -5.10
C ILE A 3 -18.64 17.88 -5.82
N ALA A 4 -18.03 16.69 -5.60
CA ALA A 4 -16.84 16.29 -6.33
C ALA A 4 -17.14 16.14 -7.83
N LYS A 5 -16.25 16.56 -8.71
CA LYS A 5 -16.44 16.45 -10.16
C LYS A 5 -16.53 14.97 -10.60
N ASP A 6 -15.73 14.14 -9.99
CA ASP A 6 -15.73 12.69 -10.17
C ASP A 6 -15.13 12.01 -8.91
N ILE A 7 -15.19 10.69 -8.86
CA ILE A 7 -14.78 9.89 -7.70
C ILE A 7 -13.27 9.98 -7.43
N THR A 8 -12.42 10.34 -8.40
CA THR A 8 -10.96 10.48 -8.18
C THR A 8 -10.62 11.62 -7.25
N GLN A 9 -11.49 12.66 -7.15
CA GLN A 9 -11.30 13.77 -6.22
C GLN A 9 -11.50 13.40 -4.75
N LEU A 10 -12.04 12.22 -4.48
CA LEU A 10 -12.22 11.68 -3.12
C LEU A 10 -11.00 10.85 -2.65
N VAL A 11 -9.98 10.71 -3.48
CA VAL A 11 -8.74 10.01 -3.10
C VAL A 11 -7.98 10.84 -2.07
N GLY A 12 -7.63 10.20 -0.96
CA GLY A 12 -6.92 10.85 0.14
C GLY A 12 -7.85 11.37 1.25
N ASN A 13 -7.34 12.27 2.06
CA ASN A 13 -8.00 12.80 3.26
C ASN A 13 -8.58 11.69 4.17
N THR A 14 -7.86 10.58 4.27
CA THR A 14 -8.27 9.43 5.08
C THR A 14 -8.16 9.75 6.56
N PRO A 15 -9.05 9.22 7.42
CA PRO A 15 -9.05 9.57 8.84
C PRO A 15 -7.89 8.94 9.62
N LEU A 16 -7.53 9.60 10.73
CA LEU A 16 -6.75 9.03 11.83
C LEU A 16 -7.69 8.64 12.97
N VAL A 17 -7.53 7.42 13.50
CA VAL A 17 -8.30 6.91 14.64
C VAL A 17 -7.35 6.45 15.73
N ARG A 18 -7.56 6.88 16.97
CA ARG A 18 -6.82 6.39 18.12
C ARG A 18 -7.20 4.93 18.42
N LEU A 19 -6.20 4.08 18.59
CA LEU A 19 -6.38 2.72 19.08
C LEU A 19 -6.43 2.75 20.63
N ASN A 20 -7.35 2.02 21.23
CA ASN A 20 -7.62 2.10 22.67
C ASN A 20 -7.48 0.74 23.36
N ARG A 21 -8.36 -0.22 23.06
CA ARG A 21 -8.40 -1.51 23.74
C ARG A 21 -7.21 -2.39 23.41
N LEU A 22 -6.80 -2.38 22.15
CA LEU A 22 -5.66 -3.16 21.65
C LEU A 22 -4.32 -2.67 22.22
N THR A 23 -4.25 -1.38 22.61
CA THR A 23 -3.02 -0.73 23.08
C THR A 23 -2.76 -0.87 24.58
N GLN A 24 -3.47 -1.77 25.27
CA GLN A 24 -3.25 -2.02 26.69
C GLN A 24 -1.78 -2.38 26.95
N GLY A 25 -1.17 -1.69 27.94
CA GLY A 25 0.26 -1.81 28.27
C GLY A 25 1.21 -0.99 27.38
N CYS A 26 0.73 -0.25 26.40
CA CYS A 26 1.53 0.72 25.68
C CYS A 26 1.72 2.01 26.52
N VAL A 27 2.91 2.58 26.46
CA VAL A 27 3.26 3.87 27.08
C VAL A 27 3.22 5.02 26.08
N ALA A 28 3.12 4.69 24.78
CA ALA A 28 2.90 5.64 23.69
C ALA A 28 1.43 5.64 23.28
N THR A 29 0.97 6.72 22.65
CA THR A 29 -0.33 6.78 21.97
C THR A 29 -0.19 6.24 20.56
N LEU A 30 -1.09 5.33 20.14
CA LEU A 30 -1.13 4.80 18.79
C LEU A 30 -2.35 5.34 18.05
N ALA A 31 -2.13 5.85 16.83
CA ALA A 31 -3.18 6.29 15.93
C ALA A 31 -3.07 5.55 14.58
N ALA A 32 -4.16 4.99 14.10
CA ALA A 32 -4.26 4.27 12.86
C ALA A 32 -4.68 5.20 11.72
N LYS A 33 -3.91 5.26 10.64
CA LYS A 33 -4.27 5.94 9.38
C LYS A 33 -5.04 4.96 8.51
N LEU A 34 -6.35 5.18 8.36
CA LEU A 34 -7.27 4.24 7.73
C LEU A 34 -7.31 4.43 6.21
N GLU A 35 -6.37 3.87 5.48
CA GLU A 35 -6.26 4.03 4.02
C GLU A 35 -7.36 3.31 3.23
N PHE A 36 -8.15 2.45 3.87
CA PHE A 36 -9.33 1.85 3.25
C PHE A 36 -10.53 2.81 3.14
N TYR A 37 -10.43 4.04 3.63
CA TYR A 37 -11.40 5.11 3.33
C TYR A 37 -11.19 5.76 1.96
N ASN A 38 -10.16 5.39 1.21
CA ASN A 38 -10.08 5.74 -0.20
C ASN A 38 -11.20 5.08 -1.02
N PRO A 39 -11.59 5.63 -2.18
CA PRO A 39 -12.75 5.18 -2.99
C PRO A 39 -12.78 3.68 -3.31
N CYS A 40 -11.61 3.09 -3.60
CA CYS A 40 -11.47 1.65 -3.82
C CYS A 40 -10.82 0.94 -2.62
N SER A 41 -11.04 1.45 -1.43
CA SER A 41 -10.72 0.84 -0.14
C SER A 41 -9.25 0.42 0.02
N SER A 42 -8.30 1.19 -0.54
CA SER A 42 -6.88 0.98 -0.27
C SER A 42 -5.98 2.20 -0.48
N VAL A 43 -4.81 2.14 0.15
CA VAL A 43 -3.71 3.11 -0.04
C VAL A 43 -3.27 3.24 -1.50
N LYS A 44 -3.53 2.22 -2.32
CA LYS A 44 -3.12 2.20 -3.73
C LYS A 44 -3.93 3.13 -4.62
N ASP A 45 -5.09 3.59 -4.18
CA ASP A 45 -5.88 4.58 -4.90
C ASP A 45 -5.07 5.87 -5.11
N ARG A 46 -4.27 6.24 -4.11
CA ARG A 46 -3.35 7.38 -4.21
C ARG A 46 -2.33 7.21 -5.33
N ILE A 47 -1.66 6.08 -5.36
CA ILE A 47 -0.62 5.84 -6.38
C ILE A 47 -1.23 5.57 -7.76
N GLY A 48 -2.38 4.90 -7.85
CA GLY A 48 -3.09 4.66 -9.09
C GLY A 48 -3.43 5.97 -9.81
N LEU A 49 -3.99 6.92 -9.06
CA LEU A 49 -4.28 8.27 -9.58
C LEU A 49 -3.00 9.02 -9.96
N ALA A 50 -2.01 9.06 -9.06
CA ALA A 50 -0.79 9.85 -9.27
C ALA A 50 0.05 9.37 -10.46
N ILE A 51 0.17 8.06 -10.66
CA ILE A 51 0.96 7.49 -11.76
C ILE A 51 0.31 7.78 -13.12
N ILE A 52 -1.02 7.69 -13.21
CA ILE A 52 -1.76 8.02 -14.45
C ILE A 52 -1.67 9.51 -14.74
N GLU A 53 -1.88 10.38 -13.74
CA GLU A 53 -1.74 11.83 -13.93
C GLU A 53 -0.32 12.25 -14.34
N GLU A 54 0.70 11.59 -13.80
CA GLU A 54 2.09 11.85 -14.19
C GLU A 54 2.36 11.39 -15.64
N ALA A 55 1.80 10.24 -16.03
CA ALA A 55 1.87 9.79 -17.41
C ALA A 55 1.20 10.77 -18.38
N GLU A 56 0.03 11.30 -18.04
CA GLU A 56 -0.65 12.35 -18.81
C GLU A 56 0.23 13.59 -18.96
N LYS A 57 0.81 14.09 -17.85
CA LYS A 57 1.69 15.27 -17.83
C LYS A 57 2.97 15.08 -18.65
N SER A 58 3.44 13.85 -18.77
CA SER A 58 4.65 13.55 -19.55
C SER A 58 4.50 13.78 -21.06
N GLY A 59 3.27 14.01 -21.56
CA GLY A 59 2.95 14.14 -22.97
C GLY A 59 3.07 12.84 -23.79
N LYS A 60 3.35 11.71 -23.13
CA LYS A 60 3.49 10.40 -23.78
C LYS A 60 2.17 9.65 -23.92
N VAL A 61 1.13 10.09 -23.20
CA VAL A 61 -0.20 9.48 -23.23
C VAL A 61 -1.05 10.11 -24.34
N ARG A 62 -1.70 9.24 -25.13
CA ARG A 62 -2.61 9.61 -26.22
C ARG A 62 -3.99 9.01 -25.94
N LYS A 63 -5.01 9.40 -26.69
CA LYS A 63 -6.38 8.85 -26.57
C LYS A 63 -6.46 7.32 -26.78
N ASP A 64 -5.56 6.77 -27.58
CA ASP A 64 -5.47 5.35 -27.91
C ASP A 64 -4.45 4.61 -27.03
N THR A 65 -3.85 5.25 -26.03
CA THR A 65 -2.93 4.61 -25.08
C THR A 65 -3.65 3.54 -24.28
N ILE A 66 -2.99 2.40 -24.14
CA ILE A 66 -3.42 1.28 -23.32
C ILE A 66 -2.44 1.17 -22.15
N PHE A 67 -2.89 1.45 -20.95
CA PHE A 67 -2.06 1.25 -19.77
C PHE A 67 -1.88 -0.23 -19.49
N ILE A 68 -0.70 -0.62 -19.05
CA ILE A 68 -0.40 -2.00 -18.66
C ILE A 68 0.36 -2.02 -17.33
N GLU A 69 0.01 -2.96 -16.47
CA GLU A 69 0.73 -3.17 -15.20
C GLU A 69 0.70 -4.66 -14.80
N PRO A 70 1.85 -5.25 -14.45
CA PRO A 70 1.89 -6.58 -13.87
C PRO A 70 1.50 -6.53 -12.40
N THR A 71 0.24 -6.79 -12.10
CA THR A 71 -0.26 -6.76 -10.72
C THR A 71 -1.59 -7.49 -10.58
N SER A 72 -1.76 -8.17 -9.47
CA SER A 72 -3.01 -8.82 -9.06
C SER A 72 -3.62 -8.20 -7.80
N GLY A 73 -2.94 -7.20 -7.23
CA GLY A 73 -3.32 -6.61 -5.93
C GLY A 73 -4.09 -5.30 -6.04
N ASN A 74 -4.06 -4.56 -4.96
CA ASN A 74 -4.74 -3.28 -4.81
C ASN A 74 -4.34 -2.24 -5.88
N THR A 75 -3.10 -2.31 -6.39
CA THR A 75 -2.66 -1.43 -7.47
C THR A 75 -3.48 -1.64 -8.74
N GLY A 76 -3.77 -2.89 -9.11
CA GLY A 76 -4.63 -3.20 -10.26
C GLY A 76 -6.02 -2.60 -10.11
N ILE A 77 -6.62 -2.70 -8.93
CA ILE A 77 -7.94 -2.12 -8.62
C ILE A 77 -7.89 -0.60 -8.72
N ALA A 78 -6.87 0.02 -8.14
CA ALA A 78 -6.69 1.47 -8.18
C ALA A 78 -6.50 1.99 -9.62
N LEU A 79 -5.71 1.30 -10.44
CA LEU A 79 -5.52 1.65 -11.84
C LEU A 79 -6.81 1.46 -12.64
N ALA A 80 -7.53 0.34 -12.42
CA ALA A 80 -8.79 0.07 -13.11
C ALA A 80 -9.84 1.15 -12.82
N PHE A 81 -10.00 1.53 -11.56
CA PHE A 81 -10.90 2.61 -11.14
C PHE A 81 -10.56 3.94 -11.81
N VAL A 82 -9.28 4.35 -11.81
CA VAL A 82 -8.87 5.63 -12.43
C VAL A 82 -9.03 5.58 -13.94
N CYS A 83 -8.67 4.45 -14.59
CA CYS A 83 -8.86 4.26 -16.03
C CYS A 83 -10.33 4.32 -16.42
N ALA A 84 -11.23 3.70 -15.64
CA ALA A 84 -12.68 3.77 -15.88
C ALA A 84 -13.18 5.22 -15.88
N VAL A 85 -12.76 6.04 -14.90
CA VAL A 85 -13.17 7.45 -14.79
C VAL A 85 -12.59 8.29 -15.93
N LYS A 86 -11.33 8.06 -16.31
CA LYS A 86 -10.63 8.85 -17.32
C LYS A 86 -10.84 8.35 -18.76
N GLY A 87 -11.52 7.20 -18.96
CA GLY A 87 -11.79 6.62 -20.28
C GLY A 87 -10.58 5.94 -20.94
N TYR A 88 -9.58 5.50 -20.16
CA TYR A 88 -8.43 4.76 -20.66
C TYR A 88 -8.66 3.25 -20.66
N LYS A 89 -8.06 2.56 -21.63
CA LYS A 89 -7.95 1.10 -21.59
C LYS A 89 -6.84 0.67 -20.63
N LEU A 90 -7.11 -0.39 -19.88
CA LEU A 90 -6.15 -1.00 -18.95
C LEU A 90 -6.05 -2.49 -19.19
N VAL A 91 -4.84 -2.98 -19.31
CA VAL A 91 -4.49 -4.41 -19.35
C VAL A 91 -3.69 -4.74 -18.09
N LEU A 92 -4.12 -5.74 -17.36
CA LEU A 92 -3.43 -6.27 -16.18
C LEU A 92 -2.93 -7.67 -16.45
N THR A 93 -1.64 -7.90 -16.28
CA THR A 93 -1.06 -9.24 -16.35
C THR A 93 -0.92 -9.81 -14.96
N MET A 94 -1.34 -11.07 -14.76
CA MET A 94 -1.28 -11.74 -13.46
C MET A 94 -1.27 -13.26 -13.60
N PRO A 95 -0.71 -13.99 -12.61
CA PRO A 95 -0.79 -15.45 -12.60
C PRO A 95 -2.23 -15.96 -12.52
N GLU A 96 -2.52 -17.07 -13.17
CA GLU A 96 -3.85 -17.73 -13.13
C GLU A 96 -4.24 -18.23 -11.74
N THR A 97 -3.30 -18.31 -10.80
CA THR A 97 -3.54 -18.66 -9.39
C THR A 97 -4.23 -17.56 -8.57
N MET A 98 -4.41 -16.37 -9.16
CA MET A 98 -5.10 -15.26 -8.48
C MET A 98 -6.58 -15.53 -8.30
N SER A 99 -7.13 -15.09 -7.15
CA SER A 99 -8.51 -15.37 -6.77
C SER A 99 -9.54 -14.85 -7.79
N ILE A 100 -10.62 -15.60 -7.92
CA ILE A 100 -11.73 -15.28 -8.86
C ILE A 100 -12.39 -13.96 -8.47
N GLU A 101 -12.51 -13.65 -7.19
CA GLU A 101 -13.11 -12.43 -6.68
C GLU A 101 -12.36 -11.19 -7.17
N ARG A 102 -11.02 -11.24 -7.12
CA ARG A 102 -10.16 -10.15 -7.64
C ARG A 102 -10.34 -9.96 -9.12
N ARG A 103 -10.38 -11.05 -9.90
CA ARG A 103 -10.58 -10.98 -11.36
C ARG A 103 -11.95 -10.38 -11.69
N LYS A 104 -13.02 -10.79 -10.98
CA LYS A 104 -14.37 -10.24 -11.16
C LYS A 104 -14.42 -8.75 -10.84
N LEU A 105 -13.77 -8.31 -9.75
CA LEU A 105 -13.72 -6.89 -9.39
C LEU A 105 -12.99 -6.04 -10.44
N LEU A 106 -11.86 -6.52 -10.96
CA LEU A 106 -11.09 -5.83 -12.00
C LEU A 106 -11.87 -5.77 -13.32
N ALA A 107 -12.52 -6.87 -13.72
CA ALA A 107 -13.38 -6.92 -14.92
C ALA A 107 -14.59 -5.98 -14.79
N ALA A 108 -15.20 -5.88 -13.60
CA ALA A 108 -16.31 -4.96 -13.34
C ALA A 108 -15.91 -3.49 -13.49
N LEU A 109 -14.63 -3.16 -13.24
CA LEU A 109 -14.04 -1.83 -13.48
C LEU A 109 -13.56 -1.64 -14.92
N GLY A 110 -13.79 -2.60 -15.81
CA GLY A 110 -13.46 -2.52 -17.24
C GLY A 110 -12.00 -2.86 -17.61
N ALA A 111 -11.22 -3.42 -16.67
CA ALA A 111 -9.86 -3.87 -16.99
C ALA A 111 -9.87 -5.19 -17.78
N GLU A 112 -9.02 -5.27 -18.79
CA GLU A 112 -8.68 -6.52 -19.47
C GLU A 112 -7.65 -7.29 -18.66
N ILE A 113 -7.87 -8.59 -18.45
CA ILE A 113 -7.00 -9.43 -17.63
C ILE A 113 -6.33 -10.47 -18.53
N LEU A 114 -5.00 -10.46 -18.56
CA LEU A 114 -4.19 -11.47 -19.22
C LEU A 114 -3.56 -12.38 -18.17
N LEU A 115 -4.00 -13.63 -18.16
CA LEU A 115 -3.48 -14.63 -17.25
C LEU A 115 -2.18 -15.21 -17.77
N THR A 116 -1.22 -15.46 -16.87
CA THR A 116 0.05 -16.13 -17.14
C THR A 116 0.11 -17.44 -16.36
N PRO A 117 0.96 -18.42 -16.79
CA PRO A 117 1.09 -19.69 -16.09
C PRO A 117 1.38 -19.51 -14.60
N GLY A 118 0.65 -20.23 -13.75
CA GLY A 118 0.80 -20.15 -12.30
C GLY A 118 2.19 -20.48 -11.80
N ALA A 119 2.88 -21.43 -12.46
CA ALA A 119 4.24 -21.85 -12.14
C ALA A 119 5.29 -20.73 -12.29
N GLU A 120 5.02 -19.73 -13.16
CA GLU A 120 5.93 -18.58 -13.37
C GLU A 120 5.71 -17.45 -12.34
N GLY A 121 4.63 -17.51 -11.58
CA GLY A 121 4.29 -16.49 -10.58
C GLY A 121 4.25 -15.07 -11.15
N MET A 122 4.60 -14.08 -10.32
CA MET A 122 4.66 -12.69 -10.77
C MET A 122 5.74 -12.40 -11.80
N SER A 123 6.81 -13.21 -11.87
CA SER A 123 7.86 -13.05 -12.88
C SER A 123 7.32 -13.23 -14.29
N GLY A 124 6.45 -14.23 -14.50
CA GLY A 124 5.76 -14.45 -15.78
C GLY A 124 4.85 -13.27 -16.15
N ALA A 125 4.12 -12.73 -15.18
CA ALA A 125 3.28 -11.55 -15.40
C ALA A 125 4.09 -10.31 -15.81
N VAL A 126 5.23 -10.07 -15.18
CA VAL A 126 6.15 -8.98 -15.55
C VAL A 126 6.67 -9.16 -16.96
N LYS A 127 7.19 -10.35 -17.29
CA LYS A 127 7.68 -10.68 -18.64
C LYS A 127 6.62 -10.44 -19.70
N LYS A 128 5.39 -10.89 -19.46
CA LYS A 128 4.26 -10.71 -20.38
C LYS A 128 3.92 -9.24 -20.60
N ALA A 129 3.92 -8.42 -19.54
CA ALA A 129 3.70 -6.97 -19.65
C ALA A 129 4.79 -6.30 -20.50
N GLU A 130 6.07 -6.67 -20.29
CA GLU A 130 7.20 -6.14 -21.06
C GLU A 130 7.15 -6.55 -22.54
N GLU A 131 6.76 -7.79 -22.85
CA GLU A 131 6.57 -8.26 -24.22
C GLU A 131 5.50 -7.44 -24.95
N LEU A 132 4.36 -7.24 -24.32
CA LEU A 132 3.27 -6.44 -24.89
C LEU A 132 3.70 -4.98 -25.13
N ALA A 133 4.39 -4.38 -24.19
CA ALA A 133 4.87 -3.00 -24.33
C ALA A 133 5.88 -2.85 -25.48
N LYS A 134 6.69 -3.88 -25.74
CA LYS A 134 7.62 -3.91 -26.89
C LYS A 134 6.91 -4.14 -28.23
N SER A 135 5.83 -4.92 -28.23
CA SER A 135 5.11 -5.30 -29.47
C SER A 135 4.28 -4.16 -30.06
N ASN A 136 3.82 -3.19 -29.25
CA ASN A 136 2.94 -2.14 -29.72
C ASN A 136 3.13 -0.85 -28.92
N LYS A 137 3.46 0.24 -29.60
CA LYS A 137 3.71 1.58 -29.04
C LYS A 137 2.52 2.19 -28.30
N ARG A 138 1.31 1.64 -28.44
CA ARG A 138 0.13 2.07 -27.66
C ARG A 138 0.18 1.61 -26.22
N PHE A 139 0.93 0.55 -25.91
CA PHE A 139 1.08 0.08 -24.53
C PHE A 139 2.04 0.98 -23.73
N PHE A 140 1.63 1.33 -22.53
CA PHE A 140 2.41 2.14 -21.60
C PHE A 140 2.46 1.44 -20.22
N ILE A 141 3.65 0.97 -19.82
CA ILE A 141 3.84 0.31 -18.50
C ILE A 141 4.00 1.40 -17.43
N LEU A 142 3.22 1.29 -16.35
CA LEU A 142 3.16 2.27 -15.26
C LEU A 142 4.26 2.12 -14.23
N GLN A 143 4.77 0.87 -14.01
CA GLN A 143 5.95 0.55 -13.18
C GLN A 143 5.87 1.02 -11.72
N GLN A 144 4.91 0.54 -10.95
CA GLN A 144 4.70 0.96 -9.55
C GLN A 144 5.94 0.89 -8.64
N PHE A 145 6.88 0.00 -8.91
CA PHE A 145 8.12 -0.18 -8.13
C PHE A 145 9.28 0.75 -8.53
N LYS A 146 9.14 1.45 -9.66
CA LYS A 146 10.18 2.34 -10.22
C LYS A 146 9.70 3.76 -10.41
N ASN A 147 8.38 3.98 -10.49
CA ASN A 147 7.78 5.27 -10.82
C ASN A 147 7.86 6.26 -9.65
N PRO A 148 8.56 7.40 -9.78
CA PRO A 148 8.72 8.39 -8.71
C PRO A 148 7.41 9.07 -8.28
N ALA A 149 6.35 9.04 -9.10
CA ALA A 149 5.03 9.53 -8.72
C ALA A 149 4.47 8.82 -7.48
N ASN A 150 4.87 7.55 -7.26
CA ASN A 150 4.44 6.77 -6.11
C ASN A 150 4.89 7.41 -4.77
N PRO A 151 6.17 7.56 -4.42
CA PRO A 151 6.53 8.27 -3.19
C PRO A 151 6.13 9.74 -3.21
N GLN A 152 6.07 10.38 -4.38
CA GLN A 152 5.71 11.78 -4.51
C GLN A 152 4.28 12.08 -4.05
N ILE A 153 3.29 11.23 -4.38
CA ILE A 153 1.92 11.42 -3.90
C ILE A 153 1.84 11.34 -2.37
N HIS A 154 2.60 10.44 -1.76
CA HIS A 154 2.63 10.33 -0.30
C HIS A 154 3.31 11.53 0.38
N ARG A 155 4.33 12.14 -0.25
CA ARG A 155 4.92 13.42 0.23
C ARG A 155 3.91 14.56 0.19
N ARG A 156 3.12 14.63 -0.89
CA ARG A 156 2.18 15.73 -1.16
C ARG A 156 0.85 15.60 -0.43
N THR A 157 0.43 14.38 -0.09
CA THR A 157 -0.90 14.12 0.49
C THR A 157 -0.80 13.41 1.84
N THR A 158 -0.48 12.15 1.90
CA THR A 158 -0.50 11.33 3.14
C THR A 158 0.33 11.95 4.27
N ALA A 159 1.53 12.43 3.95
CA ALA A 159 2.40 13.08 4.93
C ALA A 159 1.80 14.39 5.47
N GLN A 160 1.18 15.19 4.59
CA GLN A 160 0.56 16.45 4.97
C GLN A 160 -0.71 16.22 5.79
N GLU A 161 -1.49 15.19 5.45
CA GLU A 161 -2.66 14.76 6.21
C GLU A 161 -2.25 14.34 7.63
N ILE A 162 -1.24 13.44 7.76
CA ILE A 162 -0.73 13.02 9.06
C ILE A 162 -0.21 14.22 9.87
N TRP A 163 0.54 15.11 9.24
CA TRP A 163 1.08 16.29 9.90
C TRP A 163 -0.03 17.21 10.43
N ARG A 164 -1.01 17.52 9.60
CA ARG A 164 -2.18 18.34 9.96
C ARG A 164 -3.01 17.69 11.07
N ASP A 165 -3.36 16.42 10.89
CA ASP A 165 -4.29 15.71 11.77
C ASP A 165 -3.66 15.35 13.14
N THR A 166 -2.36 15.52 13.29
CA THR A 166 -1.61 15.36 14.55
C THR A 166 -1.07 16.68 15.11
N ASP A 167 -1.39 17.83 14.53
CA ASP A 167 -0.81 19.14 14.87
C ASP A 167 0.74 19.10 14.89
N GLY A 168 1.34 18.33 13.97
CA GLY A 168 2.80 18.12 13.92
C GLY A 168 3.39 17.28 15.06
N ARG A 169 2.57 16.71 15.92
CA ARG A 169 3.03 15.95 17.10
C ARG A 169 3.48 14.53 16.81
N VAL A 170 3.22 13.99 15.62
CA VAL A 170 3.65 12.64 15.27
C VAL A 170 5.16 12.44 15.47
N ASP A 171 5.55 11.40 16.22
CA ASP A 171 6.94 11.07 16.53
C ASP A 171 7.46 9.88 15.74
N ILE A 172 6.60 8.91 15.49
CA ILE A 172 6.97 7.63 14.86
C ILE A 172 5.93 7.25 13.83
N LEU A 173 6.39 6.83 12.65
CA LEU A 173 5.58 6.15 11.64
C LEU A 173 5.91 4.66 11.66
N VAL A 174 4.88 3.82 11.59
CA VAL A 174 5.02 2.38 11.34
C VAL A 174 4.26 2.02 10.08
N ALA A 175 4.93 1.45 9.10
CA ALA A 175 4.32 1.10 7.82
C ALA A 175 4.90 -0.18 7.21
N GLY A 176 4.03 -1.04 6.70
CA GLY A 176 4.42 -2.20 5.90
C GLY A 176 5.05 -1.79 4.57
N VAL A 177 6.08 -2.51 4.13
CA VAL A 177 6.81 -2.21 2.90
C VAL A 177 6.44 -3.19 1.78
N GLY A 178 5.60 -2.71 0.84
CA GLY A 178 5.38 -3.36 -0.46
C GLY A 178 6.24 -2.68 -1.52
N THR A 179 5.74 -1.62 -2.17
CA THR A 179 6.53 -0.80 -3.11
C THR A 179 7.50 0.15 -2.40
N GLY A 180 7.31 0.41 -1.11
CA GLY A 180 8.11 1.35 -0.33
C GLY A 180 7.72 2.83 -0.50
N GLY A 181 6.81 3.15 -1.42
CA GLY A 181 6.44 4.54 -1.70
C GLY A 181 5.81 5.27 -0.51
N THR A 182 4.96 4.58 0.25
CA THR A 182 4.26 5.15 1.42
C THR A 182 5.25 5.61 2.49
N ILE A 183 6.10 4.70 2.97
CA ILE A 183 7.08 5.03 4.03
C ILE A 183 8.10 6.06 3.54
N THR A 184 8.58 5.93 2.30
CA THR A 184 9.51 6.89 1.68
C THR A 184 8.91 8.28 1.64
N GLY A 185 7.72 8.42 1.04
CA GLY A 185 7.11 9.73 0.86
C GLY A 185 6.75 10.41 2.17
N ILE A 186 6.19 9.67 3.13
CA ILE A 186 5.82 10.22 4.46
C ILE A 186 7.07 10.63 5.23
N ALA A 187 8.05 9.72 5.34
CA ALA A 187 9.22 9.97 6.17
C ALA A 187 10.10 11.10 5.64
N GLU A 188 10.32 11.17 4.32
CA GLU A 188 11.08 12.28 3.72
C GLU A 188 10.41 13.65 3.94
N ALA A 189 9.08 13.72 3.89
CA ALA A 189 8.36 14.96 4.10
C ALA A 189 8.35 15.39 5.58
N ILE A 190 8.11 14.43 6.50
CA ILE A 190 7.99 14.75 7.92
C ILE A 190 9.38 14.98 8.56
N LYS A 191 10.41 14.20 8.22
CA LYS A 191 11.78 14.41 8.73
C LYS A 191 12.35 15.79 8.39
N LYS A 192 11.94 16.41 7.27
CA LYS A 192 12.30 17.80 6.95
C LYS A 192 11.73 18.81 7.94
N LYS A 193 10.55 18.53 8.51
CA LYS A 193 9.87 19.39 9.50
C LYS A 193 10.27 19.04 10.95
N LYS A 194 10.49 17.73 11.20
CA LYS A 194 10.81 17.17 12.52
C LYS A 194 11.95 16.15 12.38
N PRO A 195 13.22 16.57 12.46
CA PRO A 195 14.39 15.69 12.26
C PRO A 195 14.43 14.46 13.17
N LEU A 196 13.86 14.55 14.37
CA LEU A 196 13.79 13.44 15.34
C LEU A 196 12.66 12.44 15.06
N PHE A 197 11.84 12.67 14.02
CA PHE A 197 10.82 11.73 13.59
C PHE A 197 11.45 10.41 13.14
N LYS A 198 10.86 9.28 13.58
CA LYS A 198 11.33 7.94 13.23
C LYS A 198 10.40 7.25 12.26
N ALA A 199 10.97 6.57 11.27
CA ALA A 199 10.25 5.74 10.32
C ALA A 199 10.62 4.27 10.53
N ILE A 200 9.65 3.45 10.89
CA ILE A 200 9.80 2.01 11.16
C ILE A 200 9.15 1.23 10.04
N ALA A 201 9.96 0.48 9.32
CA ALA A 201 9.51 -0.40 8.25
C ALA A 201 9.06 -1.75 8.82
N VAL A 202 8.02 -2.33 8.23
CA VAL A 202 7.55 -3.68 8.57
C VAL A 202 7.68 -4.57 7.35
N GLU A 203 8.27 -5.74 7.53
CA GLU A 203 8.40 -6.78 6.51
C GLU A 203 8.00 -8.15 7.06
N PRO A 204 7.60 -9.12 6.20
CA PRO A 204 7.35 -10.49 6.61
C PRO A 204 8.64 -11.16 7.07
N LYS A 205 8.60 -11.89 8.19
CA LYS A 205 9.76 -12.65 8.70
C LYS A 205 10.27 -13.67 7.69
N ASP A 206 9.35 -14.32 6.97
CA ASP A 206 9.69 -15.36 5.99
C ASP A 206 10.25 -14.80 4.67
N SER A 207 10.18 -13.47 4.47
CA SER A 207 10.70 -12.77 3.29
C SER A 207 11.37 -11.45 3.69
N ALA A 208 12.30 -11.50 4.65
CA ALA A 208 12.91 -10.35 5.30
C ALA A 208 14.07 -9.76 4.48
N VAL A 209 13.78 -9.34 3.26
CA VAL A 209 14.77 -8.86 2.28
C VAL A 209 15.39 -7.52 2.71
N LEU A 210 14.64 -6.65 3.35
CA LEU A 210 15.16 -5.37 3.86
C LEU A 210 16.17 -5.57 4.99
N SER A 211 16.02 -6.66 5.75
CA SER A 211 16.97 -7.08 6.80
C SER A 211 18.13 -7.91 6.26
N GLY A 212 18.27 -8.08 4.93
CA GLY A 212 19.38 -8.79 4.29
C GLY A 212 19.20 -10.30 4.13
N PHE A 213 17.99 -10.84 4.40
CA PHE A 213 17.68 -12.26 4.20
C PHE A 213 17.16 -12.54 2.78
N LYS A 214 17.09 -13.82 2.43
CA LYS A 214 16.55 -14.27 1.14
C LYS A 214 15.02 -14.07 1.09
N PRO A 215 14.45 -13.83 -0.10
CA PRO A 215 12.99 -13.84 -0.26
C PRO A 215 12.43 -15.24 -0.03
N GLY A 216 11.22 -15.29 0.53
CA GLY A 216 10.49 -16.53 0.80
C GLY A 216 8.98 -16.35 0.67
N ALA A 217 8.25 -17.46 0.64
CA ALA A 217 6.79 -17.45 0.61
C ALA A 217 6.23 -17.00 1.97
N HIS A 218 5.23 -16.13 1.94
CA HIS A 218 4.53 -15.65 3.14
C HIS A 218 3.06 -15.34 2.84
N LYS A 219 2.25 -15.21 3.89
CA LYS A 219 0.79 -14.97 3.80
C LYS A 219 0.39 -13.49 3.95
N ILE A 220 1.32 -12.60 4.26
CA ILE A 220 1.05 -11.16 4.50
C ILE A 220 0.96 -10.44 3.15
N GLN A 221 -0.19 -10.52 2.50
CA GLN A 221 -0.39 -9.91 1.18
C GLN A 221 -0.21 -8.39 1.21
N GLY A 222 0.39 -7.84 0.12
CA GLY A 222 0.57 -6.39 -0.07
C GLY A 222 1.89 -5.82 0.42
N ILE A 223 2.68 -6.58 1.18
CA ILE A 223 4.05 -6.25 1.59
C ILE A 223 5.01 -7.39 1.24
N GLY A 224 6.32 -7.21 1.42
CA GLY A 224 7.30 -8.26 1.17
C GLY A 224 7.43 -8.62 -0.32
N ALA A 225 7.80 -7.67 -1.16
CA ALA A 225 7.89 -7.85 -2.62
C ALA A 225 8.96 -8.87 -3.08
N GLY A 226 9.81 -9.37 -2.18
CA GLY A 226 10.89 -10.30 -2.50
C GLY A 226 12.16 -9.63 -3.05
N PHE A 227 12.15 -8.31 -3.17
CA PHE A 227 13.30 -7.49 -3.58
C PHE A 227 13.18 -6.08 -2.98
N ILE A 228 14.27 -5.30 -3.02
CA ILE A 228 14.28 -3.90 -2.59
C ILE A 228 13.80 -3.04 -3.76
N PRO A 229 12.62 -2.36 -3.65
CA PRO A 229 12.10 -1.52 -4.72
C PRO A 229 12.99 -0.31 -5.01
N ALA A 230 13.13 0.07 -6.29
CA ALA A 230 13.97 1.20 -6.70
C ALA A 230 13.51 2.55 -6.10
N ILE A 231 12.22 2.70 -5.81
CA ILE A 231 11.67 3.92 -5.22
C ILE A 231 11.74 3.96 -3.69
N LEU A 232 12.16 2.86 -3.04
CA LEU A 232 12.35 2.82 -1.59
C LEU A 232 13.65 3.53 -1.21
N ASN A 233 13.54 4.59 -0.45
CA ASN A 233 14.69 5.23 0.18
C ASN A 233 15.03 4.52 1.51
N THR A 234 15.94 3.55 1.46
CA THR A 234 16.33 2.79 2.66
C THR A 234 17.04 3.65 3.72
N LYS A 235 17.65 4.76 3.32
CA LYS A 235 18.39 5.65 4.23
C LYS A 235 17.51 6.42 5.22
N ILE A 236 16.20 6.51 4.94
CA ILE A 236 15.28 7.21 5.85
C ILE A 236 14.64 6.28 6.87
N ILE A 237 14.86 4.97 6.76
CA ILE A 237 14.33 3.96 7.66
C ILE A 237 15.23 3.90 8.89
N ASP A 238 14.64 4.10 10.06
CA ASP A 238 15.37 4.07 11.33
C ASP A 238 15.41 2.66 11.94
N GLU A 239 14.41 1.83 11.65
CA GLU A 239 14.30 0.47 12.16
C GLU A 239 13.46 -0.39 11.20
N ILE A 240 13.77 -1.69 11.15
CA ILE A 240 12.98 -2.69 10.42
C ILE A 240 12.49 -3.73 11.42
N ILE A 241 11.17 -4.00 11.44
CA ILE A 241 10.56 -5.01 12.28
C ILE A 241 10.01 -6.12 11.39
N GLN A 242 10.50 -7.34 11.65
CA GLN A 242 10.01 -8.55 11.02
C GLN A 242 8.78 -9.07 11.79
N VAL A 243 7.74 -9.48 11.02
CA VAL A 243 6.48 -9.97 11.57
C VAL A 243 6.15 -11.33 10.97
N THR A 244 5.73 -12.29 11.78
CA THR A 244 5.30 -13.60 11.33
C THR A 244 3.90 -13.56 10.71
N ASN A 245 3.52 -14.60 9.97
CA ASN A 245 2.17 -14.71 9.41
C ASN A 245 1.13 -14.77 10.53
N GLU A 246 1.42 -15.52 11.58
CA GLU A 246 0.56 -15.72 12.75
C GLU A 246 0.31 -14.42 13.50
N ASP A 247 1.37 -13.66 13.81
CA ASP A 247 1.27 -12.35 14.47
C ASP A 247 0.43 -11.35 13.66
N ALA A 248 0.59 -11.38 12.33
CA ALA A 248 -0.16 -10.50 11.44
C ALA A 248 -1.65 -10.85 11.40
N LEU A 249 -1.98 -12.13 11.25
CA LEU A 249 -3.36 -12.63 11.20
C LEU A 249 -4.07 -12.39 12.53
N GLU A 250 -3.45 -12.79 13.64
CA GLU A 250 -4.03 -12.62 14.97
C GLU A 250 -4.27 -11.13 15.29
N THR A 251 -3.31 -10.27 15.01
CA THR A 251 -3.47 -8.82 15.26
C THR A 251 -4.56 -8.22 14.38
N ALA A 252 -4.72 -8.65 13.13
CA ALA A 252 -5.81 -8.19 12.27
C ALA A 252 -7.18 -8.63 12.81
N ARG A 253 -7.31 -9.86 13.32
CA ARG A 253 -8.53 -10.34 13.99
C ARG A 253 -8.83 -9.56 15.26
N ARG A 254 -7.80 -9.23 16.04
CA ARG A 254 -7.93 -8.40 17.24
C ARG A 254 -8.33 -6.96 16.94
N LEU A 255 -7.83 -6.36 15.85
CA LEU A 255 -8.28 -5.04 15.37
C LEU A 255 -9.81 -5.05 15.14
N ALA A 256 -10.34 -6.09 14.51
CA ALA A 256 -11.77 -6.21 14.29
C ALA A 256 -12.55 -6.37 15.61
N LYS A 257 -12.11 -7.27 16.50
CA LYS A 257 -12.82 -7.61 17.75
C LYS A 257 -12.70 -6.55 18.84
N GLU A 258 -11.56 -5.89 18.94
CA GLU A 258 -11.25 -4.97 20.04
C GLU A 258 -11.46 -3.50 19.67
N GLU A 259 -11.23 -3.12 18.40
CA GLU A 259 -11.34 -1.72 17.93
C GLU A 259 -12.50 -1.50 16.92
N GLY A 260 -13.15 -2.57 16.45
CA GLY A 260 -14.17 -2.48 15.41
C GLY A 260 -13.61 -2.12 14.02
N ILE A 261 -12.31 -2.32 13.80
CA ILE A 261 -11.61 -1.94 12.58
C ILE A 261 -11.37 -3.17 11.70
N LEU A 262 -12.12 -3.29 10.61
CA LEU A 262 -11.98 -4.36 9.61
C LEU A 262 -10.84 -4.00 8.62
N ALA A 263 -9.62 -4.44 8.90
CA ALA A 263 -8.45 -4.15 8.10
C ALA A 263 -7.72 -5.42 7.64
N GLY A 264 -6.99 -5.33 6.53
CA GLY A 264 -6.30 -6.47 5.91
C GLY A 264 -5.12 -7.01 6.72
N ILE A 265 -4.55 -8.14 6.26
CA ILE A 265 -3.47 -8.87 6.96
C ILE A 265 -2.24 -7.98 7.18
N SER A 266 -1.85 -7.17 6.17
CA SER A 266 -0.71 -6.25 6.31
C SER A 266 -0.95 -5.12 7.31
N SER A 267 -2.22 -4.76 7.55
CA SER A 267 -2.60 -3.86 8.65
C SER A 267 -2.33 -4.49 10.01
N GLY A 268 -2.67 -5.78 10.17
CA GLY A 268 -2.34 -6.55 11.36
C GLY A 268 -0.82 -6.60 11.62
N ALA A 269 -0.02 -6.84 10.59
CA ALA A 269 1.44 -6.81 10.69
C ALA A 269 1.96 -5.44 11.14
N ALA A 270 1.46 -4.35 10.56
CA ALA A 270 1.86 -2.99 10.92
C ALA A 270 1.47 -2.65 12.37
N VAL A 271 0.27 -3.02 12.79
CA VAL A 271 -0.19 -2.78 14.17
C VAL A 271 0.58 -3.62 15.17
N TYR A 272 0.88 -4.89 14.88
CA TYR A 272 1.74 -5.71 15.73
C TYR A 272 3.09 -5.04 16.00
N ALA A 273 3.74 -4.55 14.95
CA ALA A 273 4.98 -3.81 15.07
C ALA A 273 4.80 -2.52 15.89
N ALA A 274 3.71 -1.77 15.63
CA ALA A 274 3.42 -0.55 16.38
C ALA A 274 3.19 -0.80 17.87
N LEU A 275 2.53 -1.91 18.25
CA LEU A 275 2.34 -2.34 19.63
C LEU A 275 3.68 -2.65 20.32
N LYS A 276 4.60 -3.36 19.63
CA LYS A 276 5.96 -3.60 20.14
C LYS A 276 6.68 -2.29 20.43
N VAL A 277 6.63 -1.34 19.50
CA VAL A 277 7.26 -0.02 19.64
C VAL A 277 6.59 0.80 20.73
N GLY A 278 5.26 0.75 20.82
CA GLY A 278 4.46 1.50 21.81
C GLY A 278 4.68 1.08 23.26
N LYS A 279 5.12 -0.16 23.49
CA LYS A 279 5.44 -0.70 24.82
C LYS A 279 6.84 -0.33 25.32
N ARG A 280 7.72 0.17 24.47
CA ARG A 280 9.10 0.52 24.84
C ARG A 280 9.11 1.75 25.73
N LYS A 281 9.84 1.69 26.86
CA LYS A 281 9.90 2.77 27.86
C LYS A 281 10.34 4.12 27.28
N GLU A 282 11.28 4.10 26.34
CA GLU A 282 11.79 5.29 25.63
C GLU A 282 10.76 5.97 24.74
N ASN A 283 9.62 5.34 24.49
CA ASN A 283 8.53 5.89 23.71
C ASN A 283 7.36 6.42 24.57
N LYS A 284 7.59 6.56 25.88
CA LYS A 284 6.58 7.14 26.77
C LYS A 284 6.16 8.54 26.32
N GLY A 285 4.85 8.72 26.16
CA GLY A 285 4.25 10.00 25.75
C GLY A 285 4.36 10.33 24.25
N LYS A 286 5.03 9.50 23.45
CA LYS A 286 5.13 9.70 21.99
C LYS A 286 3.84 9.33 21.28
N LEU A 287 3.64 9.94 20.11
CA LEU A 287 2.56 9.61 19.17
C LEU A 287 3.10 8.78 18.02
N ILE A 288 2.58 7.56 17.89
CA ILE A 288 2.89 6.61 16.82
C ILE A 288 1.73 6.59 15.84
N VAL A 289 2.00 6.86 14.57
CA VAL A 289 1.03 6.66 13.49
C VAL A 289 1.34 5.35 12.78
N VAL A 290 0.34 4.47 12.65
CA VAL A 290 0.44 3.20 11.93
C VAL A 290 -0.46 3.24 10.69
N ILE A 291 0.07 2.82 9.54
CA ILE A 291 -0.69 2.77 8.28
C ILE A 291 -1.47 1.45 8.19
N LEU A 292 -2.78 1.55 7.99
CA LEU A 292 -3.67 0.42 7.69
C LEU A 292 -4.04 0.48 6.20
N PRO A 293 -3.37 -0.32 5.34
CA PRO A 293 -3.39 -0.11 3.90
C PRO A 293 -4.72 -0.40 3.21
N ASP A 294 -5.51 -1.37 3.69
CA ASP A 294 -6.73 -1.82 3.01
C ASP A 294 -7.74 -2.49 3.96
N THR A 295 -8.92 -2.79 3.41
CA THR A 295 -10.03 -3.45 4.12
C THR A 295 -9.83 -4.95 4.22
N ALA A 296 -10.39 -5.57 5.28
CA ALA A 296 -10.42 -7.01 5.49
C ALA A 296 -11.29 -7.78 4.49
N GLU A 297 -12.30 -7.16 3.89
CA GLU A 297 -13.23 -7.79 2.95
C GLU A 297 -12.54 -8.40 1.72
N ARG A 298 -11.32 -7.96 1.40
CA ARG A 298 -10.49 -8.52 0.32
C ARG A 298 -9.90 -9.89 0.65
N TYR A 299 -10.05 -10.35 1.88
CA TYR A 299 -9.40 -11.54 2.45
C TYR A 299 -10.38 -12.56 2.99
N LEU A 300 -11.70 -12.45 2.64
CA LEU A 300 -12.77 -13.32 3.14
C LEU A 300 -12.51 -14.81 2.87
N SER A 301 -11.86 -15.14 1.74
CA SER A 301 -11.49 -16.51 1.38
C SER A 301 -10.10 -16.93 1.87
N THR A 302 -9.50 -16.18 2.81
CA THR A 302 -8.17 -16.49 3.35
C THR A 302 -8.24 -16.89 4.83
N GLU A 303 -7.11 -17.32 5.38
CA GLU A 303 -6.98 -17.68 6.80
C GLU A 303 -7.31 -16.53 7.77
N LEU A 304 -7.47 -15.29 7.29
CA LEU A 304 -7.87 -14.17 8.15
C LEU A 304 -9.24 -14.44 8.82
N PHE A 305 -10.13 -15.11 8.11
CA PHE A 305 -11.50 -15.42 8.55
C PHE A 305 -11.75 -16.91 8.76
N ALA A 306 -10.71 -17.72 8.74
CA ALA A 306 -10.80 -19.16 9.03
C ALA A 306 -10.88 -19.42 10.54
#